data_f96c268da4027cc3e8e40348a3038dbf
#
_entry.id   f96c268da4027cc3e8e40348a3038dbf
#
_cell.length_a   1.000
_cell.length_b   1.000
_cell.length_c   1.000
_cell.angle_alpha   90.00
_cell.angle_beta   90.00
_cell.angle_gamma   90.00
#
_symmetry.space_group_name_H-M   'P 1'
#
loop_
_entity.id
_entity.type
_entity.pdbx_description
1 polymer ?
#
loop_
_entity_poly.entity_id
_entity_poly.type
_entity_poly.pdbx_seq_one_letter_code
_entity_poly.pdbx_strand_id
1 'polypeptide(L)'
;MVLCALFAALMAVCAWLSIPVPDIAFTMQTFGVLLTLGILGGKWGTVSILIYLALGAVGLPVFSMFRGGLGVLLGPTGGYLWGFLATGLLYWASEKLWKPAAMVLGLLGCYLCGCVWFMILGGSGGFWVAVTRCVLPYLIPDGIKLALALSLSGRIGKHLKY
;
A
#
# COMPACT_ATOMS: atom_id res chain seq x y z
N MET A 1 17.91 -9.64 1.99
CA MET A 1 17.12 -10.21 0.89
C MET A 1 16.00 -11.13 1.39
N VAL A 2 16.28 -12.13 2.26
CA VAL A 2 15.24 -13.06 2.80
C VAL A 2 14.07 -12.30 3.47
N LEU A 3 14.37 -11.30 4.28
CA LEU A 3 13.33 -10.48 4.92
C LEU A 3 12.47 -9.70 3.90
N CYS A 4 13.05 -9.20 2.82
CA CYS A 4 12.26 -8.52 1.79
C CYS A 4 11.26 -9.48 1.12
N ALA A 5 11.66 -10.73 0.86
CA ALA A 5 10.76 -11.75 0.33
C ALA A 5 9.67 -12.14 1.33
N LEU A 6 10.03 -12.28 2.62
CA LEU A 6 9.06 -12.56 3.68
C LEU A 6 8.00 -11.46 3.80
N PHE A 7 8.42 -10.18 3.76
CA PHE A 7 7.50 -9.07 3.83
C PHE A 7 6.68 -8.88 2.54
N ALA A 8 7.23 -9.25 1.37
CA ALA A 8 6.45 -9.33 0.14
C ALA A 8 5.34 -10.40 0.24
N ALA A 9 5.65 -11.57 0.81
CA ALA A 9 4.65 -12.61 1.09
C ALA A 9 3.61 -12.15 2.13
N LEU A 10 4.03 -11.44 3.18
CA LEU A 10 3.10 -10.84 4.15
C LEU A 10 2.12 -9.87 3.48
N MET A 11 2.61 -9.02 2.56
CA MET A 11 1.75 -8.12 1.79
C MET A 11 0.73 -8.89 0.94
N ALA A 12 1.10 -10.03 0.35
CA ALA A 12 0.17 -10.89 -0.38
C ALA A 12 -0.92 -11.45 0.54
N VAL A 13 -0.56 -11.95 1.72
CA VAL A 13 -1.55 -12.41 2.72
C VAL A 13 -2.49 -11.28 3.13
N CYS A 14 -1.95 -10.08 3.37
CA CYS A 14 -2.76 -8.89 3.66
C CYS A 14 -3.69 -8.51 2.49
N ALA A 15 -3.27 -8.76 1.24
CA ALA A 15 -4.09 -8.51 0.06
C ALA A 15 -5.28 -9.47 -0.04
N TRP A 16 -5.09 -10.72 0.37
CA TRP A 16 -6.16 -11.73 0.37
C TRP A 16 -7.23 -11.46 1.43
N LEU A 17 -6.86 -10.77 2.52
CA LEU A 17 -7.81 -10.24 3.50
C LEU A 17 -8.52 -9.02 2.90
N SER A 18 -9.47 -9.28 2.02
CA SER A 18 -10.19 -8.26 1.25
C SER A 18 -11.68 -8.46 1.32
N ILE A 19 -12.41 -7.33 1.45
CA ILE A 19 -13.86 -7.26 1.36
C ILE A 19 -14.19 -6.64 0.01
N PRO A 20 -14.91 -7.34 -0.87
CA PRO A 20 -15.30 -6.80 -2.16
C PRO A 20 -16.27 -5.62 -1.97
N VAL A 21 -15.94 -4.48 -2.52
CA VAL A 21 -16.78 -3.28 -2.58
C VAL A 21 -16.84 -2.85 -4.05
N PRO A 22 -17.95 -2.28 -4.54
CA PRO A 22 -18.17 -2.07 -5.98
C PRO A 22 -17.05 -1.35 -6.74
N ASP A 23 -16.48 -0.29 -6.16
CA ASP A 23 -15.47 0.51 -6.87
C ASP A 23 -14.04 0.01 -6.59
N ILE A 24 -13.67 -0.14 -5.31
CA ILE A 24 -12.30 -0.51 -4.91
C ILE A 24 -12.40 -1.42 -3.68
N ALA A 25 -11.87 -2.65 -3.79
CA ALA A 25 -11.90 -3.61 -2.70
C ALA A 25 -11.23 -3.06 -1.43
N PHE A 26 -11.91 -3.23 -0.30
CA PHE A 26 -11.36 -2.93 0.99
C PHE A 26 -10.38 -4.02 1.40
N THR A 27 -9.09 -3.70 1.57
CA THR A 27 -8.04 -4.68 1.81
C THR A 27 -7.18 -4.33 3.01
N MET A 28 -6.50 -5.33 3.57
CA MET A 28 -5.44 -5.11 4.57
C MET A 28 -4.07 -4.78 3.93
N GLN A 29 -4.00 -4.58 2.60
CA GLN A 29 -2.74 -4.28 1.90
C GLN A 29 -2.03 -3.04 2.44
N THR A 30 -2.77 -1.94 2.65
CA THR A 30 -2.22 -0.70 3.22
C THR A 30 -1.53 -0.95 4.55
N PHE A 31 -2.12 -1.78 5.42
CA PHE A 31 -1.48 -2.18 6.67
C PHE A 31 -0.18 -2.94 6.43
N GLY A 32 -0.19 -3.93 5.51
CA GLY A 32 0.99 -4.71 5.16
C GLY A 32 2.14 -3.83 4.64
N VAL A 33 1.83 -2.87 3.78
CA VAL A 33 2.80 -1.89 3.24
C VAL A 33 3.38 -1.00 4.36
N LEU A 34 2.52 -0.41 5.19
CA LEU A 34 2.96 0.46 6.30
C LEU A 34 3.77 -0.31 7.34
N LEU A 35 3.37 -1.53 7.66
CA LEU A 35 4.10 -2.40 8.58
C LEU A 35 5.49 -2.75 8.02
N THR A 36 5.56 -3.09 6.73
CA THR A 36 6.81 -3.39 6.02
C THR A 36 7.78 -2.21 6.09
N LEU A 37 7.32 -1.01 5.74
CA LEU A 37 8.11 0.21 5.82
C LEU A 37 8.53 0.52 7.26
N GLY A 38 7.63 0.32 8.20
CA GLY A 38 7.88 0.56 9.62
C GLY A 38 8.94 -0.36 10.24
N ILE A 39 9.10 -1.58 9.72
CA ILE A 39 10.06 -2.58 10.25
C ILE A 39 11.37 -2.56 9.47
N LEU A 40 11.31 -2.59 8.13
CA LEU A 40 12.50 -2.69 7.28
C LEU A 40 13.13 -1.33 6.96
N GLY A 41 12.45 -0.22 7.29
CA GLY A 41 12.86 1.12 6.89
C GLY A 41 12.53 1.42 5.42
N GLY A 42 12.83 2.64 4.98
CA GLY A 42 12.45 3.13 3.67
C GLY A 42 13.05 2.34 2.52
N LYS A 43 14.37 2.13 2.54
CA LYS A 43 15.09 1.45 1.46
C LYS A 43 14.60 0.01 1.25
N TRP A 44 14.70 -0.83 2.28
CA TRP A 44 14.37 -2.26 2.18
C TRP A 44 12.87 -2.51 2.12
N GLY A 45 12.07 -1.64 2.75
CA GLY A 45 10.62 -1.68 2.62
C GLY A 45 10.16 -1.40 1.19
N THR A 46 10.75 -0.41 0.51
CA THR A 46 10.45 -0.11 -0.90
C THR A 46 10.87 -1.27 -1.81
N VAL A 47 12.03 -1.90 -1.54
CA VAL A 47 12.45 -3.12 -2.27
C VAL A 47 11.44 -4.25 -2.09
N SER A 48 10.91 -4.46 -0.87
CA SER A 48 9.88 -5.48 -0.63
C SER A 48 8.59 -5.20 -1.40
N ILE A 49 8.18 -3.92 -1.49
CA ILE A 49 7.01 -3.49 -2.28
C ILE A 49 7.26 -3.76 -3.76
N LEU A 50 8.45 -3.45 -4.28
CA LEU A 50 8.81 -3.75 -5.67
C LEU A 50 8.77 -5.25 -5.97
N ILE A 51 9.29 -6.09 -5.08
CA ILE A 51 9.23 -7.55 -5.22
C ILE A 51 7.76 -8.01 -5.25
N TYR A 52 6.93 -7.52 -4.34
CA TYR A 52 5.50 -7.84 -4.30
C TYR A 52 4.78 -7.46 -5.61
N LEU A 53 5.02 -6.26 -6.13
CA LEU A 53 4.43 -5.80 -7.39
C LEU A 53 4.94 -6.60 -8.59
N ALA A 54 6.23 -6.94 -8.61
CA ALA A 54 6.83 -7.76 -9.67
C ALA A 54 6.23 -9.17 -9.70
N LEU A 55 6.06 -9.81 -8.54
CA LEU A 55 5.41 -11.12 -8.43
C LEU A 55 3.98 -11.07 -8.96
N GLY A 56 3.22 -10.03 -8.60
CA GLY A 56 1.88 -9.83 -9.12
C GLY A 56 1.86 -9.54 -10.63
N ALA A 57 2.81 -8.76 -11.16
CA ALA A 57 2.92 -8.44 -12.57
C ALA A 57 3.17 -9.69 -13.44
N VAL A 58 3.99 -10.62 -12.97
CA VAL A 58 4.28 -11.91 -13.64
C VAL A 58 3.04 -12.83 -13.65
N GLY A 59 2.01 -12.51 -12.89
CA GLY A 59 0.75 -13.27 -12.89
C GLY A 59 0.51 -14.11 -11.64
N LEU A 60 1.39 -14.04 -10.64
CA LEU A 60 1.11 -14.71 -9.37
C LEU A 60 -0.11 -14.06 -8.67
N PRO A 61 -1.00 -14.85 -8.04
CA PRO A 61 -2.24 -14.37 -7.44
C PRO A 61 -2.00 -13.68 -6.09
N VAL A 62 -1.11 -12.69 -6.05
CA VAL A 62 -0.68 -11.99 -4.83
C VAL A 62 -1.48 -10.71 -4.55
N PHE A 63 -2.31 -10.26 -5.49
CA PHE A 63 -3.17 -9.09 -5.32
C PHE A 63 -4.51 -9.45 -4.69
N SER A 64 -5.32 -8.43 -4.38
CA SER A 64 -6.63 -8.61 -3.76
C SER A 64 -7.52 -9.58 -4.56
N MET A 65 -8.32 -10.37 -3.84
CA MET A 65 -9.18 -11.41 -4.42
C MET A 65 -8.42 -12.46 -5.25
N PHE A 66 -7.19 -12.80 -4.83
CA PHE A 66 -6.33 -13.78 -5.52
C PHE A 66 -6.07 -13.47 -6.99
N ARG A 67 -6.03 -12.19 -7.34
CA ARG A 67 -5.73 -11.74 -8.71
C ARG A 67 -4.23 -11.55 -8.90
N GLY A 68 -3.83 -11.56 -10.17
CA GLY A 68 -2.47 -11.28 -10.62
C GLY A 68 -2.47 -10.87 -12.10
N GLY A 69 -1.30 -10.53 -12.60
CA GLY A 69 -1.08 -10.12 -13.98
C GLY A 69 -1.12 -8.61 -14.19
N LEU A 70 -0.56 -8.18 -15.33
CA LEU A 70 -0.50 -6.78 -15.73
C LEU A 70 -1.89 -6.13 -15.83
N GLY A 71 -2.93 -6.90 -16.15
CA GLY A 71 -4.30 -6.40 -16.21
C GLY A 71 -4.81 -5.84 -14.89
N VAL A 72 -4.33 -6.32 -13.75
CA VAL A 72 -4.68 -5.76 -12.43
C VAL A 72 -3.95 -4.44 -12.17
N LEU A 73 -2.67 -4.36 -12.58
CA LEU A 73 -1.85 -3.14 -12.45
C LEU A 73 -2.35 -2.00 -13.35
N LEU A 74 -2.96 -2.34 -14.49
CA LEU A 74 -3.54 -1.40 -15.44
C LEU A 74 -5.05 -1.21 -15.24
N GLY A 75 -5.65 -2.01 -14.37
CA GLY A 75 -7.07 -1.96 -14.04
C GLY A 75 -7.45 -0.88 -13.00
N PRO A 76 -8.73 -0.83 -12.58
CA PRO A 76 -9.25 0.20 -11.67
C PRO A 76 -8.50 0.31 -10.34
N THR A 77 -7.99 -0.80 -9.81
CA THR A 77 -7.21 -0.84 -8.56
C THR A 77 -5.73 -0.56 -8.76
N GLY A 78 -5.26 -0.44 -10.00
CA GLY A 78 -3.86 -0.24 -10.35
C GLY A 78 -3.25 0.99 -9.73
N GLY A 79 -4.01 2.09 -9.63
CA GLY A 79 -3.55 3.32 -9.01
C GLY A 79 -3.10 3.17 -7.56
N TYR A 80 -3.75 2.30 -6.80
CA TYR A 80 -3.33 1.99 -5.43
C TYR A 80 -2.09 1.11 -5.38
N LEU A 81 -1.95 0.17 -6.31
CA LEU A 81 -0.76 -0.66 -6.40
C LEU A 81 0.48 0.18 -6.74
N TRP A 82 0.38 1.09 -7.69
CA TRP A 82 1.41 2.10 -7.95
C TRP A 82 1.57 3.08 -6.78
N GLY A 83 0.48 3.39 -6.11
CA GLY A 83 0.45 4.19 -4.88
C GLY A 83 1.26 3.56 -3.74
N PHE A 84 1.32 2.24 -3.63
CA PHE A 84 2.18 1.57 -2.63
C PHE A 84 3.66 1.81 -2.91
N LEU A 85 4.06 1.84 -4.19
CA LEU A 85 5.42 2.22 -4.54
C LEU A 85 5.71 3.68 -4.19
N ALA A 86 4.77 4.58 -4.51
CA ALA A 86 4.87 5.99 -4.11
C ALA A 86 4.95 6.15 -2.58
N THR A 87 4.17 5.37 -1.82
CA THR A 87 4.24 5.30 -0.34
C THR A 87 5.65 4.92 0.12
N GLY A 88 6.25 3.90 -0.48
CA GLY A 88 7.60 3.46 -0.17
C GLY A 88 8.64 4.54 -0.42
N LEU A 89 8.58 5.17 -1.59
CA LEU A 89 9.52 6.24 -1.99
C LEU A 89 9.37 7.49 -1.12
N LEU A 90 8.14 7.93 -0.85
CA LEU A 90 7.87 9.08 0.02
C LEU A 90 8.30 8.81 1.46
N TYR A 91 8.02 7.62 1.97
CA TYR A 91 8.50 7.20 3.29
C TYR A 91 10.03 7.23 3.34
N TRP A 92 10.71 6.68 2.33
CA TRP A 92 12.17 6.68 2.27
C TRP A 92 12.74 8.10 2.20
N ALA A 93 12.19 8.96 1.37
CA ALA A 93 12.60 10.36 1.27
C ALA A 93 12.39 11.14 2.57
N SER A 94 11.34 10.78 3.33
CA SER A 94 10.97 11.42 4.59
C SER A 94 11.40 10.65 5.84
N GLU A 95 12.26 9.64 5.73
CA GLU A 95 12.67 8.76 6.83
C GLU A 95 13.36 9.51 8.00
N LYS A 96 13.93 10.69 7.70
CA LYS A 96 14.53 11.59 8.72
C LYS A 96 13.47 12.31 9.56
N LEU A 97 12.23 12.36 9.12
CA LEU A 97 11.12 12.93 9.87
C LEU A 97 10.66 11.96 10.97
N TRP A 98 9.76 12.46 11.82
CA TRP A 98 9.08 11.61 12.78
C TRP A 98 8.30 10.49 12.06
N LYS A 99 8.56 9.23 12.46
CA LYS A 99 8.06 8.02 11.79
C LYS A 99 6.56 8.04 11.44
N PRO A 100 5.64 8.45 12.35
CA PRO A 100 4.23 8.59 12.01
C PRO A 100 3.98 9.59 10.88
N ALA A 101 4.69 10.72 10.88
CA ALA A 101 4.54 11.74 9.84
C ALA A 101 4.98 11.19 8.46
N ALA A 102 6.09 10.47 8.40
CA ALA A 102 6.55 9.82 7.17
C ALA A 102 5.54 8.79 6.64
N MET A 103 4.90 8.02 7.53
CA MET A 103 3.86 7.05 7.15
C MET A 103 2.59 7.75 6.63
N VAL A 104 2.18 8.85 7.27
CA VAL A 104 1.04 9.66 6.81
C VAL A 104 1.32 10.25 5.43
N LEU A 105 2.51 10.82 5.21
CA LEU A 105 2.91 11.34 3.90
C LEU A 105 2.87 10.26 2.82
N GLY A 106 3.37 9.06 3.12
CA GLY A 106 3.27 7.91 2.22
C GLY A 106 1.83 7.55 1.89
N LEU A 107 0.95 7.50 2.90
CA LEU A 107 -0.47 7.19 2.71
C LEU A 107 -1.18 8.25 1.86
N LEU A 108 -0.90 9.53 2.08
CA LEU A 108 -1.42 10.61 1.25
C LEU A 108 -0.96 10.48 -0.20
N GLY A 109 0.29 10.09 -0.44
CA GLY A 109 0.80 9.79 -1.78
C GLY A 109 0.05 8.63 -2.44
N CYS A 110 -0.28 7.58 -1.68
CA CYS A 110 -1.09 6.47 -2.16
C CYS A 110 -2.48 6.93 -2.61
N TYR A 111 -3.16 7.74 -1.82
CA TYR A 111 -4.47 8.29 -2.16
C TYR A 111 -4.41 9.20 -3.39
N LEU A 112 -3.37 10.02 -3.50
CA LEU A 112 -3.17 10.88 -4.67
C LEU A 112 -3.04 10.03 -5.95
N CYS A 113 -2.19 8.99 -5.92
CA CYS A 113 -2.04 8.06 -7.03
C CYS A 113 -3.36 7.38 -7.39
N GLY A 114 -4.13 6.93 -6.39
CA GLY A 114 -5.45 6.33 -6.59
C GLY A 114 -6.43 7.29 -7.26
N CYS A 115 -6.52 8.53 -6.79
CA CYS A 115 -7.40 9.56 -7.38
C CYS A 115 -7.00 9.91 -8.82
N VAL A 116 -5.71 10.16 -9.06
CA VAL A 116 -5.20 10.47 -10.40
C VAL A 116 -5.49 9.32 -11.37
N TRP A 117 -5.24 8.09 -10.94
CA TRP A 117 -5.51 6.90 -11.74
C TRP A 117 -6.98 6.73 -12.07
N PHE A 118 -7.87 6.94 -11.09
CA PHE A 118 -9.30 6.90 -11.29
C PHE A 118 -9.75 7.90 -12.37
N MET A 119 -9.21 9.12 -12.35
CA MET A 119 -9.51 10.13 -13.36
C MET A 119 -8.99 9.74 -14.74
N ILE A 120 -7.78 9.16 -14.84
CA ILE A 120 -7.19 8.69 -16.12
C ILE A 120 -8.03 7.58 -16.74
N LEU A 121 -8.59 6.68 -15.94
CA LEU A 121 -9.44 5.58 -16.43
C LEU A 121 -10.87 6.01 -16.83
N GLY A 122 -11.14 7.30 -16.88
CA GLY A 122 -12.42 7.84 -17.33
C GLY A 122 -13.48 7.91 -16.21
N GLY A 123 -13.06 7.97 -14.97
CA GLY A 123 -13.96 8.25 -13.83
C GLY A 123 -14.67 9.58 -14.04
N SER A 124 -15.98 9.52 -14.37
CA SER A 124 -16.80 10.71 -14.59
C SER A 124 -17.03 11.45 -13.26
N GLY A 125 -16.95 12.79 -13.30
CA GLY A 125 -17.31 13.64 -12.15
C GLY A 125 -16.18 14.47 -11.54
N GLY A 126 -14.96 14.41 -12.11
CA GLY A 126 -13.85 15.27 -11.71
C GLY A 126 -13.19 14.87 -10.38
N PHE A 127 -12.29 15.73 -9.93
CA PHE A 127 -11.43 15.47 -8.75
C PHE A 127 -12.23 15.19 -7.46
N TRP A 128 -13.29 15.92 -7.19
CA TRP A 128 -14.09 15.76 -5.97
C TRP A 128 -14.80 14.40 -5.91
N VAL A 129 -15.27 13.89 -7.05
CA VAL A 129 -15.87 12.55 -7.13
C VAL A 129 -14.79 11.47 -6.94
N ALA A 130 -13.59 11.66 -7.46
CA ALA A 130 -12.47 10.77 -7.18
C ALA A 130 -12.16 10.73 -5.68
N VAL A 131 -12.10 11.88 -4.99
CA VAL A 131 -11.85 11.94 -3.55
C VAL A 131 -12.96 11.24 -2.73
N THR A 132 -14.22 11.47 -3.08
CA THR A 132 -15.35 10.85 -2.36
C THR A 132 -15.40 9.34 -2.52
N ARG A 133 -15.00 8.81 -3.67
CA ARG A 133 -15.01 7.36 -3.93
C ARG A 133 -13.71 6.67 -3.51
N CYS A 134 -12.57 7.31 -3.74
CA CYS A 134 -11.25 6.71 -3.57
C CYS A 134 -10.59 7.00 -2.21
N VAL A 135 -11.02 8.04 -1.47
CA VAL A 135 -10.36 8.45 -0.23
C VAL A 135 -11.29 8.36 0.98
N LEU A 136 -12.44 9.03 0.92
CA LEU A 136 -13.33 9.16 2.10
C LEU A 136 -13.71 7.83 2.77
N PRO A 137 -14.09 6.76 2.05
CA PRO A 137 -14.46 5.49 2.68
C PRO A 137 -13.29 4.80 3.38
N TYR A 138 -12.06 5.09 2.94
CA TYR A 138 -10.84 4.43 3.42
C TYR A 138 -10.14 5.18 4.56
N LEU A 139 -10.49 6.45 4.80
CA LEU A 139 -9.80 7.30 5.76
C LEU A 139 -9.83 6.73 7.19
N ILE A 140 -11.01 6.32 7.66
CA ILE A 140 -11.18 5.77 9.02
C ILE A 140 -10.46 4.43 9.16
N PRO A 141 -10.71 3.43 8.28
CA PRO A 141 -10.05 2.14 8.40
C PRO A 141 -8.53 2.21 8.18
N ASP A 142 -8.06 3.06 7.27
CA ASP A 142 -6.62 3.21 7.06
C ASP A 142 -5.94 3.96 8.22
N GLY A 143 -6.66 4.84 8.91
CA GLY A 143 -6.22 5.41 10.19
C GLY A 143 -5.99 4.33 11.26
N ILE A 144 -6.91 3.37 11.38
CA ILE A 144 -6.77 2.23 12.30
C ILE A 144 -5.58 1.35 11.89
N LYS A 145 -5.44 1.03 10.60
CA LYS A 145 -4.31 0.25 10.07
C LYS A 145 -2.96 0.95 10.32
N LEU A 146 -2.92 2.27 10.15
CA LEU A 146 -1.74 3.08 10.45
C LEU A 146 -1.35 2.97 11.93
N ALA A 147 -2.32 3.13 12.84
CA ALA A 147 -2.08 3.01 14.27
C ALA A 147 -1.57 1.61 14.67
N LEU A 148 -2.17 0.56 14.09
CA LEU A 148 -1.73 -0.83 14.27
C LEU A 148 -0.32 -1.05 13.71
N ALA A 149 -0.01 -0.56 12.51
CA ALA A 149 1.30 -0.68 11.90
C ALA A 149 2.38 0.04 12.72
N LEU A 150 2.09 1.23 13.25
CA LEU A 150 2.98 1.96 14.15
C LEU A 150 3.24 1.19 15.44
N SER A 151 2.20 0.68 16.09
CA SER A 151 2.30 -0.08 17.34
C SER A 151 3.13 -1.35 17.17
N LEU A 152 2.84 -2.13 16.12
CA LEU A 152 3.55 -3.38 15.84
C LEU A 152 4.98 -3.14 15.37
N SER A 153 5.20 -2.17 14.47
CA SER A 153 6.55 -1.85 14.01
C SER A 153 7.45 -1.32 15.13
N GLY A 154 6.88 -0.62 16.12
CA GLY A 154 7.61 -0.18 17.32
C GLY A 154 8.01 -1.33 18.25
N ARG A 155 7.17 -2.36 18.35
CA ARG A 155 7.47 -3.56 19.15
C ARG A 155 8.46 -4.49 18.46
N ILE A 156 8.21 -4.83 17.21
CA ILE A 156 9.02 -5.78 16.43
C ILE A 156 10.38 -5.19 16.10
N GLY A 157 10.45 -3.90 15.72
CA GLY A 157 11.70 -3.22 15.40
C GLY A 157 12.72 -3.16 16.53
N LYS A 158 12.27 -3.30 17.79
CA LYS A 158 13.18 -3.42 18.95
C LYS A 158 13.93 -4.75 18.99
N HIS A 159 13.37 -5.80 18.41
CA HIS A 159 13.94 -7.15 18.39
C HIS A 159 14.73 -7.44 17.11
N LEU A 160 14.46 -6.69 16.03
CA LEU A 160 15.16 -6.80 14.76
C LEU A 160 16.19 -5.66 14.60
N LYS A 161 17.12 -5.53 15.56
CA LYS A 161 18.28 -4.64 15.37
C LYS A 161 19.22 -5.27 14.33
N TYR A 162 19.35 -4.60 13.19
CA TYR A 162 20.40 -4.81 12.18
C TYR A 162 21.52 -3.82 12.39
#